data_c6499ef2b76674f6a21f9512b614381e
#
_entry.id   c6499ef2b76674f6a21f9512b614381e
#
_cell.length_a   1.000
_cell.length_b   1.000
_cell.length_c   1.000
_cell.angle_alpha   90.00
_cell.angle_beta   90.00
_cell.angle_gamma   90.00
#
_symmetry.space_group_name_H-M   'P 1'
#
loop_
_entity.id
_entity.type
_entity.pdbx_description
1 polymer ?
#
loop_
_entity_poly.entity_id
_entity_poly.type
_entity_poly.pdbx_seq_one_letter_code
_entity_poly.pdbx_strand_id
1 'polypeptide(L)'
;ILKSREDIRNIGIVQKDGVMLINSGYQAINPDLDLSTQEWYTNAVDNYNQYCLTSSHVQHVIKGQRPWVITLSREIHNFYGTGNSDGVVFIDLNYNAIIDLCDQNSIGDKGYVFILDQDGNIVYHPSQQQLYNELQTENIDTVMNADSDIVVTREGDDEKIYTLSH
;
A
#
# COMPACT_ATOMS: atom_id res chain seq x y z
N ILE A 1 14.98 12.51 12.27
CA ILE A 1 14.33 11.18 12.40
C ILE A 1 14.12 10.57 11.01
N LEU A 2 13.53 11.26 10.03
CA LEU A 2 13.27 10.71 8.69
C LEU A 2 14.52 10.39 7.86
N LYS A 3 15.61 11.10 8.05
CA LYS A 3 16.88 10.85 7.32
C LYS A 3 17.56 9.51 7.63
N SER A 4 17.09 8.81 8.68
CA SER A 4 17.60 7.50 9.09
C SER A 4 16.63 6.34 8.79
N ARG A 5 15.51 6.62 8.10
CA ARG A 5 14.45 5.65 7.77
C ARG A 5 14.37 5.54 6.25
N GLU A 6 15.00 4.51 5.69
CA GLU A 6 14.99 4.22 4.25
C GLU A 6 13.68 3.58 3.79
N ASP A 7 12.94 3.01 4.73
CA ASP A 7 11.63 2.42 4.54
C ASP A 7 10.50 3.44 4.39
N ILE A 8 10.70 4.72 4.79
CA ILE A 8 9.70 5.78 4.66
C ILE A 8 10.11 6.73 3.53
N ARG A 9 9.24 6.87 2.52
CA ARG A 9 9.42 7.78 1.40
C ARG A 9 8.92 9.19 1.71
N ASN A 10 7.66 9.29 2.13
CA ASN A 10 7.02 10.55 2.49
C ASN A 10 6.24 10.42 3.79
N ILE A 11 6.12 11.53 4.49
CA ILE A 11 5.09 11.74 5.52
C ILE A 11 4.44 13.06 5.20
N GLY A 12 3.12 13.10 5.19
CA GLY A 12 2.38 14.31 4.87
C GLY A 12 1.06 14.42 5.61
N ILE A 13 0.56 15.64 5.59
CA ILE A 13 -0.78 15.98 6.06
C ILE A 13 -1.44 16.80 4.97
N VAL A 14 -2.66 16.44 4.64
CA VAL A 14 -3.56 17.19 3.76
C VAL A 14 -4.64 17.80 4.62
N GLN A 15 -4.77 19.11 4.65
CA GLN A 15 -5.84 19.79 5.35
C GLN A 15 -7.14 19.75 4.52
N LYS A 16 -8.26 19.96 5.18
CA LYS A 16 -9.59 19.96 4.55
C LYS A 16 -9.73 20.95 3.37
N ASP A 17 -9.01 22.07 3.43
CA ASP A 17 -8.96 23.09 2.38
C ASP A 17 -8.02 22.73 1.20
N GLY A 18 -7.42 21.52 1.23
CA GLY A 18 -6.48 21.04 0.23
C GLY A 18 -5.04 21.48 0.42
N VAL A 19 -4.76 22.27 1.46
CA VAL A 19 -3.36 22.61 1.80
C VAL A 19 -2.62 21.38 2.26
N MET A 20 -1.47 21.10 1.64
CA MET A 20 -0.66 19.94 1.93
C MET A 20 0.68 20.33 2.54
N LEU A 21 1.09 19.59 3.56
CA LEU A 21 2.39 19.64 4.21
C LEU A 21 3.06 18.29 4.05
N ILE A 22 4.27 18.25 3.51
CA ILE A 22 5.05 17.02 3.40
C ILE A 22 6.48 17.24 3.89
N ASN A 23 7.13 16.16 4.28
CA ASN A 23 8.52 16.20 4.76
C ASN A 23 9.52 16.76 3.74
N SER A 24 9.20 16.76 2.44
CA SER A 24 10.03 17.33 1.35
C SER A 24 9.85 18.85 1.16
N GLY A 25 8.93 19.46 1.91
CA GLY A 25 8.63 20.90 1.83
C GLY A 25 7.61 21.28 0.74
N TYR A 26 7.02 22.45 0.84
CA TYR A 26 5.93 22.92 -0.03
C TYR A 26 6.26 23.01 -1.52
N GLN A 27 7.51 23.34 -1.86
CA GLN A 27 7.92 23.53 -3.26
C GLN A 27 7.92 22.24 -4.08
N ALA A 28 7.87 21.10 -3.40
CA ALA A 28 7.88 19.79 -4.02
C ALA A 28 6.49 19.27 -4.35
N ILE A 29 5.42 19.87 -3.82
CA ILE A 29 4.05 19.39 -3.99
C ILE A 29 3.61 19.56 -5.45
N ASN A 30 2.96 18.52 -5.98
CA ASN A 30 2.38 18.54 -7.32
C ASN A 30 1.12 19.43 -7.32
N PRO A 31 1.11 20.55 -8.04
CA PRO A 31 -0.04 21.45 -8.07
C PRO A 31 -1.24 20.88 -8.83
N ASP A 32 -1.01 19.87 -9.66
CA ASP A 32 -2.03 19.23 -10.50
C ASP A 32 -2.60 17.96 -9.84
N LEU A 33 -2.28 17.72 -8.55
CA LEU A 33 -2.79 16.57 -7.82
C LEU A 33 -4.26 16.74 -7.49
N ASP A 34 -5.10 15.87 -8.03
CA ASP A 34 -6.50 15.75 -7.65
C ASP A 34 -6.63 14.70 -6.52
N LEU A 35 -6.91 15.15 -5.32
CA LEU A 35 -7.06 14.31 -4.14
C LEU A 35 -8.26 13.36 -4.25
N SER A 36 -9.31 13.75 -4.94
CA SER A 36 -10.51 12.92 -5.12
C SER A 36 -10.26 11.66 -5.95
N THR A 37 -9.16 11.64 -6.68
CA THR A 37 -8.72 10.48 -7.47
C THR A 37 -7.69 9.62 -6.76
N GLN A 38 -7.24 10.03 -5.57
CA GLN A 38 -6.22 9.32 -4.80
C GLN A 38 -6.88 8.36 -3.82
N GLU A 39 -6.75 7.07 -4.06
CA GLU A 39 -7.36 6.01 -3.25
C GLU A 39 -6.97 6.11 -1.77
N TRP A 40 -5.68 6.39 -1.46
CA TRP A 40 -5.23 6.57 -0.09
C TRP A 40 -5.92 7.71 0.64
N TYR A 41 -6.36 8.77 -0.11
CA TYR A 41 -7.07 9.91 0.47
C TYR A 41 -8.55 9.58 0.64
N THR A 42 -9.21 9.06 -0.39
CA THR A 42 -10.64 8.73 -0.37
C THR A 42 -10.93 7.64 0.67
N ASN A 43 -10.11 6.58 0.72
CA ASN A 43 -10.24 5.54 1.74
C ASN A 43 -10.15 6.09 3.17
N ALA A 44 -9.22 7.04 3.43
CA ALA A 44 -9.10 7.64 4.76
C ALA A 44 -10.33 8.48 5.13
N VAL A 45 -10.91 9.21 4.16
CA VAL A 45 -12.11 10.04 4.38
C VAL A 45 -13.36 9.18 4.58
N ASP A 46 -13.49 8.08 3.83
CA ASP A 46 -14.67 7.22 3.86
C ASP A 46 -14.69 6.30 5.09
N ASN A 47 -13.52 6.02 5.70
CA ASN A 47 -13.38 5.13 6.84
C ASN A 47 -13.05 5.89 8.13
N TYR A 48 -14.07 6.52 8.71
CA TYR A 48 -13.97 7.32 9.93
C TYR A 48 -13.15 6.63 11.03
N ASN A 49 -12.13 7.34 11.52
CA ASN A 49 -11.29 6.95 12.66
C ASN A 49 -10.50 5.62 12.48
N GLN A 50 -10.38 5.10 11.24
CA GLN A 50 -9.62 3.89 10.94
C GLN A 50 -8.28 4.22 10.29
N TYR A 51 -7.33 3.30 10.42
CA TYR A 51 -6.12 3.29 9.59
C TYR A 51 -6.45 2.56 8.30
N CYS A 52 -6.16 3.22 7.17
CA CYS A 52 -6.38 2.66 5.83
C CYS A 52 -5.02 2.38 5.20
N LEU A 53 -4.83 1.16 4.75
CA LEU A 53 -3.66 0.76 3.98
C LEU A 53 -4.07 0.71 2.51
N THR A 54 -3.43 1.51 1.68
CA THR A 54 -3.59 1.44 0.22
C THR A 54 -2.45 0.61 -0.34
N SER A 55 -2.80 -0.42 -1.09
CA SER A 55 -1.87 -1.33 -1.75
C SER A 55 -0.87 -0.61 -2.65
N SER A 56 0.11 -1.33 -3.17
CA SER A 56 1.18 -0.72 -3.97
C SER A 56 0.63 0.06 -5.16
N HIS A 57 1.00 1.32 -5.24
CA HIS A 57 0.56 2.26 -6.28
C HIS A 57 1.64 3.29 -6.59
N VAL A 58 1.45 4.02 -7.70
CA VAL A 58 2.33 5.12 -8.07
C VAL A 58 1.88 6.39 -7.35
N GLN A 59 2.75 6.96 -6.51
CA GLN A 59 2.45 8.19 -5.79
C GLN A 59 2.72 9.43 -6.65
N HIS A 60 1.77 10.37 -6.66
CA HIS A 60 1.81 11.60 -7.46
C HIS A 60 1.95 12.89 -6.63
N VAL A 61 2.15 12.79 -5.33
CA VAL A 61 2.18 13.93 -4.40
C VAL A 61 3.30 14.91 -4.72
N ILE A 62 4.48 14.40 -5.14
CA ILE A 62 5.64 15.25 -5.44
C ILE A 62 5.75 15.46 -6.95
N LYS A 63 5.86 16.73 -7.34
CA LYS A 63 6.00 17.12 -8.75
C LYS A 63 7.20 16.44 -9.42
N GLY A 64 6.94 15.76 -10.54
CA GLY A 64 7.97 15.09 -11.32
C GLY A 64 8.53 13.81 -10.72
N GLN A 65 8.00 13.36 -9.57
CA GLN A 65 8.33 12.07 -8.98
C GLN A 65 7.12 11.12 -9.07
N ARG A 66 7.41 9.86 -9.35
CA ARG A 66 6.39 8.80 -9.48
C ARG A 66 6.91 7.51 -8.83
N PRO A 67 7.21 7.54 -7.52
CA PRO A 67 7.68 6.34 -6.84
C PRO A 67 6.52 5.35 -6.64
N TRP A 68 6.85 4.07 -6.65
CA TRP A 68 5.98 3.03 -6.12
C TRP A 68 6.03 3.06 -4.60
N VAL A 69 4.86 3.10 -3.98
CA VAL A 69 4.70 3.16 -2.53
C VAL A 69 3.52 2.31 -2.07
N ILE A 70 3.49 2.02 -0.79
CA ILE A 70 2.33 1.57 -0.03
C ILE A 70 1.98 2.70 0.91
N THR A 71 0.74 3.16 0.91
CA THR A 71 0.36 4.32 1.73
C THR A 71 -0.51 3.91 2.91
N LEU A 72 -0.06 4.21 4.11
CA LEU A 72 -0.87 4.18 5.32
C LEU A 72 -1.47 5.56 5.51
N SER A 73 -2.78 5.66 5.60
CA SER A 73 -3.49 6.93 5.76
C SER A 73 -4.54 6.87 6.88
N ARG A 74 -4.88 8.03 7.40
CA ARG A 74 -5.95 8.17 8.40
C ARG A 74 -6.50 9.58 8.38
N GLU A 75 -7.82 9.70 8.53
CA GLU A 75 -8.49 10.96 8.73
C GLU A 75 -8.13 11.57 10.10
N ILE A 76 -7.94 12.89 10.16
CA ILE A 76 -7.69 13.67 11.37
C ILE A 76 -8.97 14.41 11.73
N HIS A 77 -9.39 14.26 12.98
CA HIS A 77 -10.55 14.97 13.53
C HIS A 77 -10.14 16.00 14.56
N ASN A 78 -10.92 17.08 14.63
CA ASN A 78 -10.74 18.12 15.63
C ASN A 78 -10.92 17.53 17.04
N PHE A 79 -9.96 17.82 17.90
CA PHE A 79 -9.95 17.40 19.30
C PHE A 79 -11.16 17.94 20.09
N TYR A 80 -11.81 19.00 19.59
CA TYR A 80 -12.94 19.66 20.25
C TYR A 80 -14.32 19.07 19.90
N GLY A 81 -14.38 17.92 19.28
CA GLY A 81 -15.59 17.09 19.21
C GLY A 81 -16.70 17.58 18.28
N THR A 82 -16.41 18.43 17.30
CA THR A 82 -17.40 18.85 16.31
C THR A 82 -17.71 17.81 15.25
N GLY A 83 -17.02 16.67 15.26
CA GLY A 83 -17.22 15.57 14.30
C GLY A 83 -16.79 15.89 12.86
N ASN A 84 -16.20 17.04 12.62
CA ASN A 84 -15.74 17.43 11.30
C ASN A 84 -14.32 16.96 11.06
N SER A 85 -14.04 16.51 9.84
CA SER A 85 -12.68 16.25 9.35
C SER A 85 -11.86 17.50 9.30
N ASP A 86 -10.63 17.48 9.83
CA ASP A 86 -9.64 18.55 9.68
C ASP A 86 -8.64 18.22 8.55
N GLY A 87 -8.62 16.98 8.08
CA GLY A 87 -7.74 16.54 7.01
C GLY A 87 -7.35 15.06 7.09
N VAL A 88 -6.33 14.69 6.35
CA VAL A 88 -5.79 13.32 6.28
C VAL A 88 -4.28 13.37 6.53
N VAL A 89 -3.80 12.52 7.46
CA VAL A 89 -2.37 12.20 7.58
C VAL A 89 -2.06 10.96 6.74
N PHE A 90 -0.90 10.97 6.08
CA PHE A 90 -0.44 9.81 5.31
C PHE A 90 1.04 9.56 5.48
N ILE A 91 1.43 8.30 5.33
CA ILE A 91 2.81 7.82 5.32
C ILE A 91 2.99 6.93 4.11
N ASP A 92 3.86 7.32 3.19
CA ASP A 92 4.27 6.49 2.07
C ASP A 92 5.46 5.62 2.48
N LEU A 93 5.26 4.32 2.47
CA LEU A 93 6.33 3.34 2.64
C LEU A 93 7.03 3.11 1.30
N ASN A 94 8.35 3.01 1.35
CA ASN A 94 9.16 2.72 0.17
C ASN A 94 8.94 1.27 -0.28
N TYR A 95 8.40 1.09 -1.47
CA TYR A 95 8.15 -0.24 -2.01
C TYR A 95 9.41 -1.11 -2.09
N ASN A 96 10.58 -0.52 -2.37
CA ASN A 96 11.85 -1.26 -2.41
C ASN A 96 12.21 -1.86 -1.04
N ALA A 97 11.87 -1.20 0.06
CA ALA A 97 12.12 -1.76 1.39
C ALA A 97 11.27 -3.01 1.67
N ILE A 98 10.07 -3.07 1.09
CA ILE A 98 9.22 -4.28 1.15
C ILE A 98 9.82 -5.40 0.29
N ILE A 99 10.30 -5.07 -0.91
CA ILE A 99 11.02 -6.02 -1.78
C ILE A 99 12.19 -6.64 -1.02
N ASP A 100 13.08 -5.80 -0.47
CA ASP A 100 14.27 -6.24 0.25
C ASP A 100 13.93 -7.16 1.43
N LEU A 101 12.83 -6.86 2.15
CA LEU A 101 12.35 -7.69 3.25
C LEU A 101 11.85 -9.05 2.77
N CYS A 102 11.09 -9.09 1.69
CA CYS A 102 10.53 -10.33 1.13
C CYS A 102 11.60 -11.20 0.49
N ASP A 103 12.55 -10.59 -0.22
CA ASP A 103 13.65 -11.31 -0.89
C ASP A 103 14.60 -11.99 0.11
N GLN A 104 14.78 -11.39 1.30
CA GLN A 104 15.55 -12.02 2.38
C GLN A 104 14.89 -13.29 2.93
N ASN A 105 13.59 -13.48 2.70
CA ASN A 105 12.80 -14.62 3.15
C ASN A 105 12.43 -15.58 2.02
N SER A 106 13.27 -15.71 0.99
CA SER A 106 13.04 -16.63 -0.12
C SER A 106 12.89 -18.09 0.37
N ILE A 107 11.91 -18.81 -0.18
CA ILE A 107 11.56 -20.17 0.21
C ILE A 107 12.07 -21.14 -0.84
N GLY A 108 13.24 -21.75 -0.59
CA GLY A 108 13.87 -22.69 -1.53
C GLY A 108 14.23 -22.04 -2.87
N ASP A 109 14.35 -22.84 -3.92
CA ASP A 109 14.82 -22.38 -5.24
C ASP A 109 13.72 -21.74 -6.10
N LYS A 110 12.44 -22.03 -5.81
CA LYS A 110 11.29 -21.60 -6.63
C LYS A 110 10.18 -20.94 -5.83
N GLY A 111 10.26 -21.00 -4.50
CA GLY A 111 9.25 -20.39 -3.63
C GLY A 111 9.48 -18.88 -3.52
N TYR A 112 8.40 -18.16 -3.29
CA TYR A 112 8.41 -16.71 -3.09
C TYR A 112 7.38 -16.31 -2.04
N VAL A 113 7.55 -15.11 -1.51
CA VAL A 113 6.60 -14.46 -0.59
C VAL A 113 5.82 -13.41 -1.37
N PHE A 114 4.54 -13.31 -1.14
CA PHE A 114 3.72 -12.17 -1.55
C PHE A 114 2.84 -11.73 -0.39
N ILE A 115 2.34 -10.49 -0.45
CA ILE A 115 1.56 -9.86 0.60
C ILE A 115 0.24 -9.39 0.02
N LEU A 116 -0.86 -9.76 0.67
CA LEU A 116 -2.20 -9.27 0.38
C LEU A 116 -2.68 -8.37 1.52
N ASP A 117 -3.58 -7.44 1.21
CA ASP A 117 -4.38 -6.77 2.23
C ASP A 117 -5.61 -7.63 2.61
N GLN A 118 -6.44 -7.11 3.54
CA GLN A 118 -7.63 -7.84 4.02
C GLN A 118 -8.71 -8.02 2.95
N ASP A 119 -8.66 -7.25 1.87
CA ASP A 119 -9.60 -7.31 0.75
C ASP A 119 -9.08 -8.19 -0.40
N GLY A 120 -7.87 -8.77 -0.25
CA GLY A 120 -7.21 -9.60 -1.24
C GLY A 120 -6.45 -8.81 -2.32
N ASN A 121 -6.27 -7.50 -2.15
CA ASN A 121 -5.44 -6.74 -3.09
C ASN A 121 -3.96 -7.03 -2.85
N ILE A 122 -3.20 -7.09 -3.93
CA ILE A 122 -1.77 -7.36 -3.87
C ILE A 122 -1.02 -6.12 -3.36
N VAL A 123 -0.48 -6.23 -2.15
CA VAL A 123 0.42 -5.23 -1.57
C VAL A 123 1.83 -5.40 -2.11
N TYR A 124 2.32 -6.63 -2.21
CA TYR A 124 3.60 -7.00 -2.79
C TYR A 124 3.50 -8.34 -3.51
N HIS A 125 4.15 -8.43 -4.68
CA HIS A 125 4.38 -9.69 -5.38
C HIS A 125 5.68 -9.61 -6.19
N PRO A 126 6.56 -10.63 -6.20
CA PRO A 126 7.83 -10.60 -6.95
C PRO A 126 7.64 -10.44 -8.46
N SER A 127 6.51 -10.93 -8.99
CA SER A 127 6.15 -10.82 -10.42
C SER A 127 5.04 -9.79 -10.66
N GLN A 128 4.98 -8.70 -9.89
CA GLN A 128 3.87 -7.74 -9.93
C GLN A 128 3.61 -7.15 -11.33
N GLN A 129 4.65 -6.88 -12.11
CA GLN A 129 4.49 -6.42 -13.49
C GLN A 129 3.79 -7.45 -14.38
N GLN A 130 4.05 -8.74 -14.17
CA GLN A 130 3.44 -9.82 -14.95
C GLN A 130 1.97 -9.98 -14.57
N LEU A 131 1.64 -9.85 -13.28
CA LEU A 131 0.26 -9.88 -12.78
C LEU A 131 -0.54 -8.68 -13.32
N TYR A 132 0.05 -7.48 -13.27
CA TYR A 132 -0.58 -6.26 -13.78
C TYR A 132 -0.88 -6.35 -15.30
N ASN A 133 -0.04 -7.05 -16.05
CA ASN A 133 -0.22 -7.28 -17.48
C ASN A 133 -1.02 -8.56 -17.80
N GLU A 134 -1.63 -9.19 -16.81
CA GLU A 134 -2.39 -10.46 -16.95
C GLU A 134 -1.58 -11.63 -17.54
N LEU A 135 -0.25 -11.54 -17.47
CA LEU A 135 0.66 -12.59 -17.97
C LEU A 135 0.86 -13.74 -16.96
N GLN A 136 0.50 -13.50 -15.71
CA GLN A 136 0.54 -14.45 -14.60
C GLN A 136 -0.71 -14.28 -13.76
N THR A 137 -1.19 -15.35 -13.16
CA THR A 137 -2.33 -15.33 -12.23
C THR A 137 -1.93 -15.96 -10.91
N GLU A 138 -2.55 -15.51 -9.83
CA GLU A 138 -2.47 -16.11 -8.50
C GLU A 138 -3.84 -16.54 -8.01
N ASN A 139 -3.90 -17.62 -7.23
CA ASN A 139 -5.14 -18.16 -6.68
C ASN A 139 -5.61 -17.38 -5.43
N ILE A 140 -5.71 -16.04 -5.55
CA ILE A 140 -5.99 -15.14 -4.44
C ILE A 140 -7.31 -15.50 -3.75
N ASP A 141 -8.38 -15.73 -4.52
CA ASP A 141 -9.68 -16.09 -3.97
C ASP A 141 -9.61 -17.37 -3.13
N THR A 142 -8.85 -18.36 -3.59
CA THR A 142 -8.67 -19.63 -2.86
C THR A 142 -7.88 -19.43 -1.57
N VAL A 143 -6.87 -18.58 -1.61
CA VAL A 143 -6.04 -18.23 -0.45
C VAL A 143 -6.85 -17.44 0.58
N MET A 144 -7.60 -16.42 0.15
CA MET A 144 -8.40 -15.56 1.03
C MET A 144 -9.57 -16.29 1.71
N ASN A 145 -10.13 -17.32 1.06
CA ASN A 145 -11.24 -18.11 1.60
C ASN A 145 -10.79 -19.41 2.30
N ALA A 146 -9.50 -19.56 2.56
CA ALA A 146 -8.98 -20.77 3.17
C ALA A 146 -9.23 -20.83 4.68
N ASP A 147 -9.71 -21.96 5.16
CA ASP A 147 -9.88 -22.26 6.59
C ASP A 147 -8.59 -22.81 7.25
N SER A 148 -7.50 -22.92 6.49
CA SER A 148 -6.25 -23.53 6.92
C SER A 148 -5.05 -22.67 6.54
N ASP A 149 -4.03 -22.67 7.40
CA ASP A 149 -2.74 -21.99 7.14
C ASP A 149 -1.95 -22.61 5.99
N ILE A 150 -2.39 -23.74 5.45
CA ILE A 150 -1.76 -24.42 4.30
C ILE A 150 -2.85 -24.71 3.27
N VAL A 151 -2.64 -24.19 2.06
CA VAL A 151 -3.53 -24.39 0.91
C VAL A 151 -2.75 -25.00 -0.24
N VAL A 152 -3.31 -26.03 -0.84
CA VAL A 152 -2.72 -26.68 -2.02
C VAL A 152 -3.66 -26.46 -3.21
N THR A 153 -3.12 -25.88 -4.28
CA THR A 153 -3.86 -25.68 -5.54
C THR A 153 -3.16 -26.45 -6.66
N ARG A 154 -3.94 -26.86 -7.66
CA ARG A 154 -3.43 -27.54 -8.85
C ARG A 154 -3.95 -26.88 -10.11
N GLU A 155 -3.03 -26.49 -10.98
CA GLU A 155 -3.32 -25.96 -12.30
C GLU A 155 -2.62 -26.85 -13.35
N GLY A 156 -3.37 -27.77 -13.95
CA GLY A 156 -2.81 -28.77 -14.85
C GLY A 156 -1.86 -29.72 -14.11
N ASP A 157 -0.61 -29.76 -14.54
CA ASP A 157 0.44 -30.60 -13.93
C ASP A 157 1.22 -29.86 -12.81
N ASP A 158 0.96 -28.57 -12.62
CA ASP A 158 1.62 -27.75 -11.60
C ASP A 158 0.83 -27.76 -10.29
N GLU A 159 1.53 -28.01 -9.19
CA GLU A 159 1.00 -27.94 -7.84
C GLU A 159 1.66 -26.77 -7.11
N LYS A 160 0.84 -25.85 -6.56
CA LYS A 160 1.28 -24.75 -5.72
C LYS A 160 0.84 -24.98 -4.27
N ILE A 161 1.75 -24.78 -3.33
CA ILE A 161 1.48 -24.85 -1.89
C ILE A 161 1.63 -23.44 -1.32
N TYR A 162 0.57 -22.94 -0.73
CA TYR A 162 0.56 -21.65 -0.03
C TYR A 162 0.60 -21.88 1.47
N THR A 163 1.46 -21.17 2.17
CA THR A 163 1.49 -21.08 3.62
C THR A 163 1.06 -19.67 4.02
N LEU A 164 0.04 -19.56 4.85
CA LEU A 164 -0.58 -18.31 5.26
C LEU A 164 -0.04 -17.89 6.63
N SER A 165 0.21 -16.58 6.80
CA SER A 165 0.54 -15.97 8.09
C SER A 165 -0.23 -14.65 8.19
N HIS A 166 -0.92 -14.47 9.32
CA HIS A 166 -1.73 -13.30 9.63
C HIS A 166 -1.04 -12.38 10.64
#